data_4e1264d7b11c91681746929e2c8c2b4e
#
_entry.id   4e1264d7b11c91681746929e2c8c2b4e
#
_cell.length_a   1.000
_cell.length_b   1.000
_cell.length_c   1.000
_cell.angle_alpha   90.00
_cell.angle_beta   90.00
_cell.angle_gamma   90.00
#
_symmetry.space_group_name_H-M   'P 1'
#
loop_
_entity.id
_entity.type
_entity.pdbx_description
1 polymer ?
#
loop_
_entity_poly.entity_id
_entity_poly.type
_entity_poly.pdbx_seq_one_letter_code
_entity_poly.pdbx_strand_id
1 'polypeptide(L)'
;MAVGGGLTVTSLMRQSARYNAHRLAVRFKHQQLTYAQAWQRGVKLANWLLALNLKPGDRVGVLEDNSLEAQDCFLGCAIAGLVRVPLYARNAAASHVHMLSHTDCRLVIVAAHYADEIEQIFDQLPVLETVLIRDETYEQQLMACSDKDPEVILDPEDWFVIRHTGGTTGNPKGVAYSHRSWLAAGRDWFYHFPPMEAGDVCLHVGPISHGSGYLYTPTWLAGGMNVLVDHFEAEATLELLSSAQVGYLFLVPAMLSMLARHPKARELSFERLKVMQIGGAPIADDTALLAREVFGDVLYQGYGQTEAVPVCMMGPKEWFSEVEGSKPLRSAGRTLPFARLEIRDPDAPEIEMALGESGEIAILCDGQMTGFWNNPAATEERMTSDGFVLTGDIGRLDANGYLYVLDRKDDMIISGGYNIWPAELENTLLNHPAVIEAAVYAIPDVKWGETPAASCVLAEGAVVSETELIALCARELGSYKKPTSVFFQKTPLPKSPVGKIQRKTLREPHWAGQSRRVAGN
;
A
#
# COMPACT_ATOMS: atom_id res chain seq x y z
N MET A 1 33.19 21.77 -12.42
CA MET A 1 32.63 20.44 -12.62
C MET A 1 31.83 20.10 -11.37
N ALA A 2 30.53 20.15 -11.43
CA ALA A 2 29.69 19.67 -10.33
C ALA A 2 29.90 18.15 -10.29
N VAL A 3 30.54 17.67 -9.23
CA VAL A 3 30.54 16.25 -8.91
C VAL A 3 29.09 15.91 -8.60
N GLY A 4 28.40 15.30 -9.53
CA GLY A 4 27.05 14.76 -9.31
C GLY A 4 27.14 13.71 -8.21
N GLY A 5 26.82 14.09 -6.98
CA GLY A 5 27.09 13.28 -5.80
C GLY A 5 26.05 13.52 -4.70
N GLY A 6 24.77 13.25 -5.01
CA GLY A 6 23.74 13.16 -3.99
C GLY A 6 23.51 11.70 -3.55
N LEU A 7 22.77 11.50 -2.45
CA LEU A 7 22.37 10.18 -1.99
C LEU A 7 21.27 9.63 -2.90
N THR A 8 21.57 8.53 -3.59
CA THR A 8 20.59 7.78 -4.39
C THR A 8 20.33 6.41 -3.76
N VAL A 9 19.18 5.79 -4.06
CA VAL A 9 18.87 4.41 -3.63
C VAL A 9 20.01 3.48 -4.04
N THR A 10 20.47 3.59 -5.29
CA THR A 10 21.54 2.76 -5.84
C THR A 10 22.85 2.95 -5.11
N SER A 11 23.27 4.20 -4.83
CA SER A 11 24.55 4.47 -4.15
C SER A 11 24.58 3.90 -2.73
N LEU A 12 23.46 4.04 -1.99
CA LEU A 12 23.34 3.52 -0.63
C LEU A 12 23.21 2.00 -0.60
N MET A 13 22.46 1.40 -1.53
CA MET A 13 22.36 -0.08 -1.61
C MET A 13 23.68 -0.71 -2.01
N ARG A 14 24.46 -0.07 -2.91
CA ARG A 14 25.84 -0.47 -3.27
C ARG A 14 26.77 -0.44 -2.05
N GLN A 15 26.71 0.64 -1.27
CA GLN A 15 27.48 0.79 -0.05
C GLN A 15 27.15 -0.31 0.97
N SER A 16 25.84 -0.55 1.20
CA SER A 16 25.39 -1.61 2.11
C SER A 16 25.84 -2.99 1.63
N ALA A 17 25.74 -3.28 0.33
CA ALA A 17 26.21 -4.54 -0.25
C ALA A 17 27.71 -4.79 -0.02
N ARG A 18 28.53 -3.74 -0.07
CA ARG A 18 29.97 -3.83 0.23
C ARG A 18 30.25 -4.10 1.71
N TYR A 19 29.55 -3.39 2.61
CA TYR A 19 29.78 -3.52 4.05
C TYR A 19 29.23 -4.82 4.63
N ASN A 20 28.16 -5.35 4.05
CA ASN A 20 27.50 -6.57 4.50
C ASN A 20 27.75 -7.77 3.58
N ALA A 21 28.78 -7.75 2.73
CA ALA A 21 29.01 -8.70 1.62
C ALA A 21 28.76 -10.17 1.97
N HIS A 22 29.16 -10.60 3.16
CA HIS A 22 29.06 -12.00 3.63
C HIS A 22 27.76 -12.33 4.36
N ARG A 23 26.90 -11.32 4.67
CA ARG A 23 25.63 -11.52 5.33
C ARG A 23 24.58 -12.00 4.35
N LEU A 24 23.57 -12.71 4.83
CA LEU A 24 22.39 -13.06 4.04
C LEU A 24 21.57 -11.80 3.77
N ALA A 25 21.22 -11.55 2.51
CA ALA A 25 20.45 -10.41 2.06
C ALA A 25 19.00 -10.77 1.73
N VAL A 26 18.83 -11.92 1.07
CA VAL A 26 17.52 -12.37 0.59
C VAL A 26 17.39 -13.88 0.77
N ARG A 27 16.19 -14.31 1.16
CA ARG A 27 15.78 -15.72 1.19
C ARG A 27 14.41 -15.89 0.56
N PHE A 28 14.28 -16.92 -0.27
CA PHE A 28 13.01 -17.37 -0.82
C PHE A 28 12.97 -18.91 -0.74
N LYS A 29 12.00 -19.44 0.01
CA LYS A 29 11.92 -20.88 0.32
C LYS A 29 13.26 -21.38 0.93
N HIS A 30 13.92 -22.33 0.30
CA HIS A 30 15.21 -22.88 0.72
C HIS A 30 16.42 -22.20 0.04
N GLN A 31 16.20 -21.32 -0.92
CA GLN A 31 17.24 -20.56 -1.60
C GLN A 31 17.57 -19.28 -0.84
N GLN A 32 18.84 -18.91 -0.83
CA GLN A 32 19.30 -17.69 -0.17
C GLN A 32 20.50 -17.09 -0.89
N LEU A 33 20.64 -15.78 -0.81
CA LEU A 33 21.77 -15.03 -1.35
C LEU A 33 22.38 -14.14 -0.28
N THR A 34 23.71 -14.07 -0.29
CA THR A 34 24.42 -13.04 0.45
C THR A 34 24.27 -11.68 -0.25
N TYR A 35 24.61 -10.59 0.44
CA TYR A 35 24.64 -9.25 -0.14
C TYR A 35 25.52 -9.17 -1.39
N ALA A 36 26.71 -9.80 -1.33
CA ALA A 36 27.60 -9.84 -2.50
C ALA A 36 26.97 -10.58 -3.68
N GLN A 37 26.35 -11.74 -3.44
CA GLN A 37 25.69 -12.52 -4.49
C GLN A 37 24.49 -11.80 -5.08
N ALA A 38 23.62 -11.25 -4.22
CA ALA A 38 22.44 -10.50 -4.65
C ALA A 38 22.84 -9.25 -5.45
N TRP A 39 23.84 -8.50 -4.99
CA TRP A 39 24.34 -7.33 -5.73
C TRP A 39 24.92 -7.72 -7.09
N GLN A 40 25.73 -8.80 -7.14
CA GLN A 40 26.31 -9.30 -8.39
C GLN A 40 25.23 -9.71 -9.41
N ARG A 41 24.15 -10.36 -8.97
CA ARG A 41 23.00 -10.69 -9.83
C ARG A 41 22.35 -9.42 -10.38
N GLY A 42 22.12 -8.41 -9.52
CA GLY A 42 21.61 -7.10 -9.93
C GLY A 42 22.52 -6.41 -10.95
N VAL A 43 23.85 -6.46 -10.75
CA VAL A 43 24.83 -5.92 -11.72
C VAL A 43 24.74 -6.62 -13.06
N LYS A 44 24.63 -7.95 -13.07
CA LYS A 44 24.49 -8.74 -14.31
C LYS A 44 23.20 -8.38 -15.06
N LEU A 45 22.07 -8.28 -14.34
CA LEU A 45 20.80 -7.85 -14.96
C LEU A 45 20.90 -6.39 -15.47
N ALA A 46 21.53 -5.49 -14.73
CA ALA A 46 21.73 -4.12 -15.19
C ALA A 46 22.51 -4.07 -16.50
N ASN A 47 23.60 -4.83 -16.61
CA ASN A 47 24.38 -4.92 -17.85
C ASN A 47 23.59 -5.55 -19.00
N TRP A 48 22.73 -6.54 -18.70
CA TRP A 48 21.83 -7.12 -19.71
C TRP A 48 20.85 -6.08 -20.25
N LEU A 49 20.18 -5.35 -19.34
CA LEU A 49 19.22 -4.30 -19.73
C LEU A 49 19.87 -3.18 -20.55
N LEU A 50 21.07 -2.73 -20.16
CA LEU A 50 21.84 -1.72 -20.91
C LEU A 50 22.29 -2.25 -22.28
N ALA A 51 22.62 -3.53 -22.41
CA ALA A 51 22.96 -4.17 -23.69
C ALA A 51 21.76 -4.25 -24.65
N LEU A 52 20.53 -4.18 -24.14
CA LEU A 52 19.30 -4.07 -24.93
C LEU A 52 18.99 -2.61 -25.34
N ASN A 53 19.96 -1.72 -25.29
CA ASN A 53 19.89 -0.29 -25.64
C ASN A 53 18.93 0.53 -24.76
N LEU A 54 18.61 0.08 -23.56
CA LEU A 54 17.94 0.91 -22.57
C LEU A 54 18.91 1.96 -22.02
N LYS A 55 18.40 3.13 -21.70
CA LYS A 55 19.16 4.26 -21.15
C LYS A 55 18.63 4.64 -19.77
N PRO A 56 19.46 5.23 -18.91
CA PRO A 56 18.98 5.79 -17.65
C PRO A 56 17.74 6.67 -17.88
N GLY A 57 16.71 6.44 -17.04
CA GLY A 57 15.38 7.07 -17.16
C GLY A 57 14.37 6.32 -18.03
N ASP A 58 14.78 5.29 -18.82
CA ASP A 58 13.82 4.43 -19.52
C ASP A 58 13.00 3.60 -18.52
N ARG A 59 11.72 3.36 -18.82
CA ARG A 59 10.79 2.62 -17.97
C ARG A 59 10.80 1.15 -18.33
N VAL A 60 10.85 0.33 -17.29
CA VAL A 60 10.82 -1.14 -17.38
C VAL A 60 9.63 -1.67 -16.60
N GLY A 61 8.68 -2.26 -17.32
CA GLY A 61 7.58 -3.00 -16.71
C GLY A 61 8.10 -4.27 -16.03
N VAL A 62 7.54 -4.61 -14.87
CA VAL A 62 7.90 -5.84 -14.16
C VAL A 62 6.63 -6.54 -13.71
N LEU A 63 6.33 -7.71 -14.29
CA LEU A 63 5.17 -8.56 -13.96
C LEU A 63 5.65 -9.84 -13.27
N GLU A 64 5.48 -9.88 -11.96
CA GLU A 64 6.04 -10.96 -11.14
C GLU A 64 5.32 -11.12 -9.81
N ASP A 65 5.44 -12.32 -9.24
CA ASP A 65 5.24 -12.58 -7.82
C ASP A 65 6.58 -12.46 -7.06
N ASN A 66 6.51 -12.50 -5.73
CA ASN A 66 7.72 -12.60 -4.93
C ASN A 66 8.47 -13.90 -5.27
N SER A 67 9.73 -13.76 -5.61
CA SER A 67 10.65 -14.86 -5.89
C SER A 67 12.08 -14.42 -5.59
N LEU A 68 13.05 -15.33 -5.69
CA LEU A 68 14.45 -14.94 -5.55
C LEU A 68 14.86 -13.96 -6.66
N GLU A 69 14.35 -14.13 -7.87
CA GLU A 69 14.64 -13.30 -9.04
C GLU A 69 13.93 -11.94 -9.00
N ALA A 70 12.88 -11.77 -8.19
CA ALA A 70 12.22 -10.48 -8.02
C ALA A 70 13.18 -9.42 -7.46
N GLN A 71 14.12 -9.82 -6.59
CA GLN A 71 15.17 -8.93 -6.13
C GLN A 71 16.17 -8.54 -7.24
N ASP A 72 16.41 -9.41 -8.24
CA ASP A 72 17.25 -9.07 -9.41
C ASP A 72 16.65 -7.89 -10.16
N CYS A 73 15.32 -7.92 -10.41
CA CYS A 73 14.59 -6.84 -11.08
C CYS A 73 14.68 -5.53 -10.27
N PHE A 74 14.55 -5.63 -8.94
CA PHE A 74 14.65 -4.46 -8.07
C PHE A 74 16.04 -3.83 -8.14
N LEU A 75 17.10 -4.63 -8.00
CA LEU A 75 18.48 -4.15 -8.03
C LEU A 75 18.94 -3.79 -9.45
N GLY A 76 18.62 -4.62 -10.45
CA GLY A 76 19.05 -4.43 -11.82
C GLY A 76 18.55 -3.11 -12.43
N CYS A 77 17.25 -2.81 -12.25
CA CYS A 77 16.70 -1.52 -12.68
C CYS A 77 17.40 -0.35 -11.95
N ALA A 78 17.56 -0.45 -10.62
CA ALA A 78 18.21 0.59 -9.83
C ALA A 78 19.66 0.83 -10.25
N ILE A 79 20.44 -0.23 -10.50
CA ILE A 79 21.86 -0.14 -10.88
C ILE A 79 22.01 0.43 -12.30
N ALA A 80 21.11 0.07 -13.21
CA ALA A 80 21.09 0.58 -14.59
C ALA A 80 20.52 2.02 -14.70
N GLY A 81 19.98 2.58 -13.62
CA GLY A 81 19.31 3.88 -13.64
C GLY A 81 17.97 3.87 -14.38
N LEU A 82 17.32 2.71 -14.45
CA LEU A 82 16.03 2.53 -15.12
C LEU A 82 14.88 2.70 -14.13
N VAL A 83 13.78 3.24 -14.62
CA VAL A 83 12.58 3.48 -13.81
C VAL A 83 11.73 2.21 -13.79
N ARG A 84 11.67 1.55 -12.64
CA ARG A 84 10.87 0.35 -12.47
C ARG A 84 9.38 0.68 -12.42
N VAL A 85 8.57 -0.04 -13.21
CA VAL A 85 7.10 0.04 -13.24
C VAL A 85 6.56 -1.32 -12.81
N PRO A 86 6.31 -1.54 -11.51
CA PRO A 86 5.75 -2.81 -11.05
C PRO A 86 4.32 -2.95 -11.52
N LEU A 87 4.04 -4.05 -12.22
CA LEU A 87 2.72 -4.49 -12.61
C LEU A 87 2.17 -5.39 -11.50
N TYR A 88 0.90 -5.21 -11.14
CA TYR A 88 0.33 -6.02 -10.07
C TYR A 88 -0.24 -7.30 -10.67
N ALA A 89 0.36 -8.43 -10.37
CA ALA A 89 0.04 -9.74 -10.93
C ALA A 89 -1.44 -10.16 -10.84
N ARG A 90 -2.19 -9.57 -9.89
CA ARG A 90 -3.63 -9.82 -9.73
C ARG A 90 -4.53 -8.86 -10.52
N ASN A 91 -3.96 -7.94 -11.28
CA ASN A 91 -4.73 -7.07 -12.16
C ASN A 91 -5.14 -7.83 -13.42
N ALA A 92 -6.20 -7.35 -14.08
CA ALA A 92 -6.58 -7.84 -15.39
C ALA A 92 -5.60 -7.33 -16.47
N ALA A 93 -5.44 -8.08 -17.56
CA ALA A 93 -4.58 -7.75 -18.70
C ALA A 93 -4.82 -6.33 -19.26
N ALA A 94 -6.07 -5.86 -19.33
CA ALA A 94 -6.39 -4.49 -19.74
C ALA A 94 -5.74 -3.41 -18.83
N SER A 95 -5.58 -3.69 -17.53
CA SER A 95 -4.86 -2.79 -16.62
C SER A 95 -3.36 -2.80 -16.92
N HIS A 96 -2.79 -3.95 -17.27
CA HIS A 96 -1.38 -4.04 -17.67
C HIS A 96 -1.12 -3.29 -18.98
N VAL A 97 -2.02 -3.40 -19.97
CA VAL A 97 -1.95 -2.58 -21.21
C VAL A 97 -1.91 -1.09 -20.85
N HIS A 98 -2.83 -0.65 -19.98
CA HIS A 98 -2.87 0.76 -19.56
C HIS A 98 -1.57 1.17 -18.86
N MET A 99 -1.09 0.39 -17.89
CA MET A 99 0.09 0.73 -17.09
C MET A 99 1.35 0.82 -17.96
N LEU A 100 1.56 -0.15 -18.86
CA LEU A 100 2.70 -0.18 -19.78
C LEU A 100 2.66 0.95 -20.81
N SER A 101 1.48 1.21 -21.40
CA SER A 101 1.31 2.29 -22.39
C SER A 101 1.44 3.68 -21.75
N HIS A 102 0.81 3.90 -20.58
CA HIS A 102 0.85 5.18 -19.87
C HIS A 102 2.27 5.58 -19.45
N THR A 103 3.13 4.61 -19.18
CA THR A 103 4.52 4.84 -18.77
C THR A 103 5.51 4.69 -19.91
N ASP A 104 5.06 4.44 -21.15
CA ASP A 104 5.92 4.21 -22.30
C ASP A 104 7.03 3.20 -22.00
N CYS A 105 6.68 2.05 -21.42
CA CYS A 105 7.62 0.98 -21.14
C CYS A 105 8.16 0.40 -22.44
N ARG A 106 9.49 0.46 -22.62
CA ARG A 106 10.18 -0.14 -23.79
C ARG A 106 10.51 -1.60 -23.58
N LEU A 107 10.59 -2.05 -22.33
CA LEU A 107 10.85 -3.43 -21.96
C LEU A 107 9.94 -3.85 -20.82
N VAL A 108 9.49 -5.10 -20.84
CA VAL A 108 8.86 -5.74 -19.70
C VAL A 108 9.64 -7.00 -19.31
N ILE A 109 9.93 -7.13 -18.00
CA ILE A 109 10.45 -8.37 -17.40
C ILE A 109 9.24 -9.11 -16.84
N VAL A 110 9.09 -10.37 -17.21
CA VAL A 110 7.92 -11.17 -16.85
C VAL A 110 8.31 -12.54 -16.29
N ALA A 111 7.69 -12.94 -15.18
CA ALA A 111 7.83 -14.31 -14.71
C ALA A 111 7.18 -15.28 -15.70
N ALA A 112 7.79 -16.47 -15.91
CA ALA A 112 7.42 -17.39 -16.97
C ALA A 112 5.91 -17.70 -17.05
N HIS A 113 5.25 -17.84 -15.90
CA HIS A 113 3.82 -18.16 -15.84
C HIS A 113 2.87 -17.01 -16.24
N TYR A 114 3.40 -15.78 -16.45
CA TYR A 114 2.65 -14.63 -16.99
C TYR A 114 3.03 -14.32 -18.45
N ALA A 115 3.93 -15.11 -19.08
CA ALA A 115 4.41 -14.83 -20.43
C ALA A 115 3.28 -14.80 -21.47
N ASP A 116 2.37 -15.77 -21.41
CA ASP A 116 1.21 -15.86 -22.33
C ASP A 116 0.29 -14.63 -22.21
N GLU A 117 0.16 -14.05 -21.03
CA GLU A 117 -0.64 -12.82 -20.83
C GLU A 117 -0.01 -11.65 -21.58
N ILE A 118 1.31 -11.46 -21.45
CA ILE A 118 2.02 -10.39 -22.15
C ILE A 118 2.01 -10.62 -23.66
N GLU A 119 2.14 -11.84 -24.13
CA GLU A 119 2.05 -12.17 -25.56
C GLU A 119 0.68 -11.78 -26.14
N GLN A 120 -0.42 -12.06 -25.43
CA GLN A 120 -1.78 -11.70 -25.86
C GLN A 120 -2.04 -10.20 -25.96
N ILE A 121 -1.33 -9.38 -25.19
CA ILE A 121 -1.51 -7.92 -25.20
C ILE A 121 -0.41 -7.17 -25.95
N PHE A 122 0.60 -7.87 -26.48
CA PHE A 122 1.78 -7.26 -27.07
C PHE A 122 1.44 -6.32 -28.24
N ASP A 123 0.53 -6.71 -29.11
CA ASP A 123 0.09 -5.89 -30.26
C ASP A 123 -0.61 -4.59 -29.87
N GLN A 124 -1.04 -4.47 -28.59
CA GLN A 124 -1.65 -3.27 -28.04
C GLN A 124 -0.62 -2.30 -27.44
N LEU A 125 0.67 -2.64 -27.47
CA LEU A 125 1.78 -1.94 -26.80
C LEU A 125 2.82 -1.44 -27.82
N PRO A 126 2.52 -0.39 -28.59
CA PRO A 126 3.35 0.03 -29.73
C PRO A 126 4.75 0.52 -29.35
N VAL A 127 4.98 0.88 -28.07
CA VAL A 127 6.28 1.33 -27.55
C VAL A 127 7.10 0.17 -26.98
N LEU A 128 6.45 -0.95 -26.65
CA LEU A 128 7.12 -2.11 -26.07
C LEU A 128 7.95 -2.83 -27.13
N GLU A 129 9.27 -2.81 -26.99
CA GLU A 129 10.23 -3.38 -27.95
C GLU A 129 10.69 -4.79 -27.55
N THR A 130 10.71 -5.08 -26.23
CA THR A 130 11.31 -6.32 -25.72
C THR A 130 10.52 -6.91 -24.56
N VAL A 131 10.31 -8.22 -24.61
CA VAL A 131 9.81 -9.01 -23.49
C VAL A 131 10.94 -9.92 -23.00
N LEU A 132 11.39 -9.71 -21.75
CA LEU A 132 12.38 -10.56 -21.10
C LEU A 132 11.64 -11.55 -20.20
N ILE A 133 11.57 -12.81 -20.61
CA ILE A 133 10.90 -13.86 -19.86
C ILE A 133 11.89 -14.52 -18.90
N ARG A 134 11.51 -14.64 -17.64
CA ARG A 134 12.27 -15.37 -16.62
C ARG A 134 11.85 -16.85 -16.62
N ASP A 135 12.25 -17.56 -17.66
CA ASP A 135 12.07 -19.00 -17.84
C ASP A 135 13.32 -19.79 -17.39
N GLU A 136 13.38 -21.06 -17.76
CA GLU A 136 14.52 -21.94 -17.44
C GLU A 136 15.85 -21.49 -18.03
N THR A 137 15.86 -20.62 -19.04
CA THR A 137 17.08 -20.07 -19.66
C THR A 137 17.59 -18.81 -18.96
N TYR A 138 16.75 -18.17 -18.13
CA TYR A 138 17.07 -16.90 -17.48
C TYR A 138 18.39 -16.93 -16.70
N GLU A 139 18.60 -17.96 -15.88
CA GLU A 139 19.84 -18.09 -15.08
C GLU A 139 21.07 -18.19 -15.98
N GLN A 140 21.01 -18.97 -17.05
CA GLN A 140 22.13 -19.11 -17.98
C GLN A 140 22.45 -17.77 -18.66
N GLN A 141 21.43 -17.05 -19.11
CA GLN A 141 21.59 -15.76 -19.78
C GLN A 141 22.12 -14.70 -18.80
N LEU A 142 21.56 -14.64 -17.57
CA LEU A 142 22.03 -13.74 -16.53
C LEU A 142 23.50 -13.99 -16.18
N MET A 143 23.89 -15.26 -16.03
CA MET A 143 25.27 -15.62 -15.67
C MET A 143 26.27 -15.31 -16.80
N ALA A 144 25.84 -15.26 -18.05
CA ALA A 144 26.66 -14.86 -19.20
C ALA A 144 26.92 -13.34 -19.26
N CYS A 145 26.14 -12.53 -18.55
CA CYS A 145 26.30 -11.08 -18.54
C CYS A 145 27.54 -10.63 -17.71
N SER A 146 28.06 -9.44 -18.03
CA SER A 146 29.16 -8.83 -17.31
C SER A 146 28.83 -8.65 -15.82
N ASP A 147 29.78 -8.98 -14.96
CA ASP A 147 29.72 -8.77 -13.50
C ASP A 147 30.39 -7.45 -13.06
N LYS A 148 30.87 -6.65 -14.02
CA LYS A 148 31.44 -5.34 -13.75
C LYS A 148 30.31 -4.33 -13.54
N ASP A 149 30.29 -3.69 -12.36
CA ASP A 149 29.29 -2.63 -12.06
C ASP A 149 29.38 -1.52 -13.12
N PRO A 150 28.29 -1.16 -13.80
CA PRO A 150 28.28 -0.14 -14.84
C PRO A 150 28.49 1.27 -14.30
N GLU A 151 28.42 1.47 -12.98
CA GLU A 151 28.66 2.73 -12.27
C GLU A 151 27.89 3.92 -12.89
N VAL A 152 26.62 3.70 -13.26
CA VAL A 152 25.76 4.73 -13.82
C VAL A 152 25.66 5.90 -12.83
N ILE A 153 25.91 7.11 -13.34
CA ILE A 153 25.81 8.34 -12.55
C ILE A 153 24.35 8.76 -12.52
N LEU A 154 23.80 8.88 -11.31
CA LEU A 154 22.41 9.21 -11.04
C LEU A 154 22.30 10.46 -10.14
N ASP A 155 21.29 11.29 -10.41
CA ASP A 155 20.91 12.40 -9.55
C ASP A 155 19.85 11.93 -8.53
N PRO A 156 19.82 12.47 -7.30
CA PRO A 156 18.75 12.18 -6.34
C PRO A 156 17.34 12.47 -6.85
N GLU A 157 17.18 13.37 -7.80
CA GLU A 157 15.90 13.72 -8.41
C GLU A 157 15.55 12.85 -9.63
N ASP A 158 16.46 11.99 -10.09
CA ASP A 158 16.12 11.01 -11.12
C ASP A 158 15.01 10.07 -10.63
N TRP A 159 14.15 9.67 -11.56
CA TRP A 159 13.04 8.76 -11.27
C TRP A 159 13.54 7.38 -10.89
N PHE A 160 13.02 6.85 -9.80
CA PHE A 160 13.36 5.52 -9.29
C PHE A 160 12.26 4.48 -9.56
N VAL A 161 11.00 4.86 -9.33
CA VAL A 161 9.87 3.95 -9.48
C VAL A 161 8.59 4.70 -9.81
N ILE A 162 7.75 4.13 -10.68
CA ILE A 162 6.38 4.59 -10.93
C ILE A 162 5.43 3.50 -10.46
N ARG A 163 4.58 3.81 -9.47
CA ARG A 163 3.63 2.88 -8.88
C ARG A 163 2.21 3.31 -9.21
N HIS A 164 1.46 2.44 -9.86
CA HIS A 164 0.08 2.75 -10.21
C HIS A 164 -0.86 2.56 -9.02
N THR A 165 -1.77 3.51 -8.84
CA THR A 165 -2.84 3.42 -7.84
C THR A 165 -4.15 3.01 -8.50
N GLY A 166 -4.88 2.10 -7.86
CA GLY A 166 -6.24 1.77 -8.27
C GLY A 166 -7.18 2.94 -7.91
N GLY A 167 -7.33 3.90 -8.83
CA GLY A 167 -8.30 4.99 -8.68
C GLY A 167 -9.73 4.46 -8.62
N THR A 168 -10.55 5.02 -7.75
CA THR A 168 -12.00 4.72 -7.67
C THR A 168 -12.76 5.29 -8.87
N THR A 169 -12.18 6.22 -9.62
CA THR A 169 -12.85 7.04 -10.65
C THR A 169 -12.37 6.82 -12.08
N GLY A 170 -11.38 5.93 -12.34
CA GLY A 170 -10.86 5.77 -13.71
C GLY A 170 -9.66 4.84 -13.82
N ASN A 171 -8.88 5.01 -14.87
CA ASN A 171 -7.65 4.26 -15.09
C ASN A 171 -6.62 4.54 -13.98
N PRO A 172 -5.81 3.54 -13.58
CA PRO A 172 -4.77 3.70 -12.58
C PRO A 172 -3.80 4.84 -12.92
N LYS A 173 -3.55 5.76 -11.97
CA LYS A 173 -2.58 6.85 -12.13
C LYS A 173 -1.19 6.37 -11.69
N GLY A 174 -0.15 6.71 -12.45
CA GLY A 174 1.23 6.38 -12.11
C GLY A 174 1.83 7.39 -11.13
N VAL A 175 2.00 7.01 -9.89
CA VAL A 175 2.66 7.82 -8.85
C VAL A 175 4.17 7.69 -9.02
N ALA A 176 4.83 8.80 -9.30
CA ALA A 176 6.26 8.82 -9.58
C ALA A 176 7.07 9.24 -8.34
N TYR A 177 8.10 8.45 -8.04
CA TYR A 177 9.05 8.71 -6.97
C TYR A 177 10.46 8.88 -7.52
N SER A 178 11.17 9.91 -7.04
CA SER A 178 12.60 10.06 -7.24
C SER A 178 13.39 9.18 -6.27
N HIS A 179 14.70 9.05 -6.49
CA HIS A 179 15.58 8.41 -5.51
C HIS A 179 15.50 9.09 -4.15
N ARG A 180 15.44 10.43 -4.12
CA ARG A 180 15.33 11.23 -2.89
C ARG A 180 14.06 10.90 -2.11
N SER A 181 12.90 11.02 -2.77
CA SER A 181 11.62 10.82 -2.09
C SER A 181 11.43 9.36 -1.64
N TRP A 182 11.95 8.38 -2.40
CA TRP A 182 11.91 6.97 -1.98
C TRP A 182 12.78 6.70 -0.75
N LEU A 183 13.99 7.29 -0.68
CA LEU A 183 14.84 7.17 0.51
C LEU A 183 14.23 7.85 1.73
N ALA A 184 13.60 9.01 1.56
CA ALA A 184 12.91 9.70 2.63
C ALA A 184 11.74 8.86 3.18
N ALA A 185 10.90 8.30 2.29
CA ALA A 185 9.84 7.38 2.69
C ALA A 185 10.41 6.19 3.50
N GLY A 186 11.50 5.57 3.02
CA GLY A 186 12.16 4.46 3.73
C GLY A 186 12.69 4.85 5.12
N ARG A 187 13.32 6.03 5.24
CA ARG A 187 13.77 6.58 6.52
C ARG A 187 12.60 6.74 7.50
N ASP A 188 11.50 7.30 7.03
CA ASP A 188 10.36 7.65 7.85
C ASP A 188 9.61 6.41 8.36
N TRP A 189 9.57 5.31 7.57
CA TRP A 189 9.09 4.01 8.04
C TRP A 189 9.88 3.52 9.25
N PHE A 190 11.22 3.58 9.19
CA PHE A 190 12.09 3.02 10.22
C PHE A 190 12.30 3.94 11.41
N TYR A 191 11.97 5.23 11.31
CA TYR A 191 12.13 6.17 12.42
C TYR A 191 11.35 5.78 13.68
N HIS A 192 10.15 5.24 13.50
CA HIS A 192 9.25 4.91 14.63
C HIS A 192 9.44 3.48 15.15
N PHE A 193 10.13 2.64 14.41
CA PHE A 193 10.40 1.26 14.81
C PHE A 193 11.57 1.17 15.80
N PRO A 194 11.64 0.10 16.61
CA PRO A 194 12.89 -0.26 17.25
C PRO A 194 14.00 -0.37 16.21
N PRO A 195 15.25 0.03 16.55
CA PRO A 195 16.37 -0.05 15.60
C PRO A 195 16.51 -1.43 14.99
N MET A 196 16.60 -1.48 13.67
CA MET A 196 16.95 -2.69 12.95
C MET A 196 18.47 -2.86 12.96
N GLU A 197 18.91 -4.02 13.40
CA GLU A 197 20.32 -4.40 13.44
C GLU A 197 20.69 -5.26 12.23
N ALA A 198 21.99 -5.26 11.90
CA ALA A 198 22.49 -6.10 10.83
C ALA A 198 22.27 -7.58 11.14
N GLY A 199 21.54 -8.27 10.25
CA GLY A 199 21.12 -9.66 10.42
C GLY A 199 19.70 -9.84 10.95
N ASP A 200 19.01 -8.77 11.33
CA ASP A 200 17.56 -8.82 11.58
C ASP A 200 16.81 -9.24 10.30
N VAL A 201 15.63 -9.82 10.49
CA VAL A 201 14.84 -10.41 9.40
C VAL A 201 13.56 -9.63 9.19
N CYS A 202 13.33 -9.17 7.95
CA CYS A 202 12.05 -8.63 7.50
C CYS A 202 11.34 -9.65 6.60
N LEU A 203 10.11 -10.04 6.98
CA LEU A 203 9.29 -10.98 6.22
C LEU A 203 8.32 -10.23 5.29
N HIS A 204 8.35 -10.57 4.02
CA HIS A 204 7.48 -10.00 2.98
C HIS A 204 6.41 -11.01 2.58
N VAL A 205 5.26 -10.99 3.25
CA VAL A 205 4.09 -11.83 2.95
C VAL A 205 3.19 -11.24 1.84
N GLY A 206 3.38 -9.98 1.53
CA GLY A 206 2.80 -9.31 0.37
C GLY A 206 3.86 -9.02 -0.68
N PRO A 207 3.45 -8.67 -1.93
CA PRO A 207 4.37 -8.37 -3.00
C PRO A 207 5.34 -7.22 -2.66
N ILE A 208 6.65 -7.42 -2.92
CA ILE A 208 7.64 -6.33 -2.80
C ILE A 208 7.44 -5.25 -3.85
N SER A 209 6.67 -5.53 -4.89
CA SER A 209 6.20 -4.56 -5.87
C SER A 209 5.16 -3.58 -5.30
N HIS A 210 4.55 -3.89 -4.14
CA HIS A 210 3.49 -3.09 -3.51
C HIS A 210 3.86 -2.67 -2.06
N GLY A 211 2.90 -2.67 -1.12
CA GLY A 211 3.04 -2.17 0.26
C GLY A 211 4.24 -2.75 1.01
N SER A 212 4.46 -4.06 0.91
CA SER A 212 5.60 -4.73 1.55
C SER A 212 6.97 -4.19 1.07
N GLY A 213 7.05 -3.72 -0.18
CA GLY A 213 8.29 -3.20 -0.77
C GLY A 213 8.81 -1.89 -0.13
N TYR A 214 8.00 -1.17 0.64
CA TYR A 214 8.50 -0.02 1.41
C TYR A 214 9.51 -0.43 2.48
N LEU A 215 9.42 -1.64 3.01
CA LEU A 215 10.36 -2.16 4.01
C LEU A 215 11.60 -2.83 3.38
N TYR A 216 11.59 -3.13 2.06
CA TYR A 216 12.67 -3.83 1.38
C TYR A 216 13.98 -3.02 1.38
N THR A 217 13.94 -1.78 0.88
CA THR A 217 15.11 -0.90 0.82
C THR A 217 15.68 -0.58 2.20
N PRO A 218 14.89 -0.12 3.19
CA PRO A 218 15.43 0.14 4.52
C PRO A 218 16.04 -1.09 5.18
N THR A 219 15.44 -2.28 5.03
CA THR A 219 16.01 -3.54 5.52
C THR A 219 17.38 -3.81 4.89
N TRP A 220 17.49 -3.63 3.58
CA TRP A 220 18.78 -3.76 2.89
C TRP A 220 19.81 -2.77 3.41
N LEU A 221 19.43 -1.50 3.61
CA LEU A 221 20.33 -0.46 4.10
C LEU A 221 20.83 -0.73 5.52
N ALA A 222 19.99 -1.32 6.37
CA ALA A 222 20.34 -1.71 7.73
C ALA A 222 21.23 -2.97 7.82
N GLY A 223 21.49 -3.68 6.72
CA GLY A 223 22.20 -4.95 6.72
C GLY A 223 21.35 -6.14 7.18
N GLY A 224 20.03 -6.00 7.14
CA GLY A 224 19.05 -7.03 7.46
C GLY A 224 18.81 -7.99 6.30
N MET A 225 18.05 -9.06 6.56
CA MET A 225 17.68 -10.06 5.56
C MET A 225 16.21 -9.90 5.16
N ASN A 226 15.95 -9.76 3.86
CA ASN A 226 14.59 -9.79 3.29
C ASN A 226 14.19 -11.24 3.01
N VAL A 227 13.17 -11.75 3.70
CA VAL A 227 12.58 -13.07 3.46
C VAL A 227 11.31 -12.90 2.64
N LEU A 228 11.29 -13.46 1.44
CA LEU A 228 10.18 -13.37 0.51
C LEU A 228 9.36 -14.65 0.56
N VAL A 229 8.02 -14.53 0.51
CA VAL A 229 7.10 -15.64 0.26
C VAL A 229 6.26 -15.34 -0.98
N ASP A 230 5.92 -16.35 -1.73
CA ASP A 230 5.16 -16.22 -2.98
C ASP A 230 3.72 -15.74 -2.75
N HIS A 231 3.09 -16.18 -1.67
CA HIS A 231 1.74 -15.74 -1.27
C HIS A 231 1.57 -15.81 0.24
N PHE A 232 0.60 -15.08 0.75
CA PHE A 232 0.20 -15.14 2.15
C PHE A 232 -0.62 -16.41 2.42
N GLU A 233 -0.18 -17.18 3.40
CA GLU A 233 -0.90 -18.29 3.98
C GLU A 233 -0.69 -18.22 5.51
N ALA A 234 -1.79 -18.29 6.30
CA ALA A 234 -1.74 -17.94 7.72
C ALA A 234 -0.86 -18.90 8.53
N GLU A 235 -1.03 -20.21 8.33
CA GLU A 235 -0.28 -21.23 9.08
C GLU A 235 1.22 -21.17 8.77
N ALA A 236 1.58 -21.14 7.48
CA ALA A 236 2.97 -21.05 7.05
C ALA A 236 3.63 -19.72 7.50
N THR A 237 2.85 -18.63 7.51
CA THR A 237 3.34 -17.34 8.01
C THR A 237 3.64 -17.43 9.52
N LEU A 238 2.77 -18.00 10.33
CA LEU A 238 2.99 -18.21 11.77
C LEU A 238 4.23 -19.08 12.03
N GLU A 239 4.40 -20.15 11.27
CA GLU A 239 5.58 -21.01 11.36
C GLU A 239 6.88 -20.25 11.03
N LEU A 240 6.86 -19.39 10.00
CA LEU A 240 7.99 -18.53 9.67
C LEU A 240 8.27 -17.49 10.75
N LEU A 241 7.23 -16.86 11.32
CA LEU A 241 7.40 -15.91 12.42
C LEU A 241 8.07 -16.55 13.64
N SER A 242 7.72 -17.81 13.94
CA SER A 242 8.30 -18.54 15.06
C SER A 242 9.71 -19.07 14.75
N SER A 243 9.92 -19.72 13.59
CA SER A 243 11.15 -20.46 13.28
C SER A 243 12.24 -19.64 12.63
N ALA A 244 11.90 -18.64 11.81
CA ALA A 244 12.83 -17.90 10.97
C ALA A 244 13.43 -16.66 11.64
N GLN A 245 13.18 -16.46 12.92
CA GLN A 245 13.65 -15.31 13.71
C GLN A 245 13.22 -13.96 13.11
N VAL A 246 12.02 -13.90 12.54
CA VAL A 246 11.46 -12.69 11.93
C VAL A 246 11.28 -11.60 12.99
N GLY A 247 11.84 -10.42 12.71
CA GLY A 247 11.70 -9.26 13.56
C GLY A 247 10.66 -8.25 13.04
N TYR A 248 10.48 -8.18 11.73
CA TYR A 248 9.70 -7.13 11.08
C TYR A 248 8.83 -7.69 9.97
N LEU A 249 7.59 -7.21 9.85
CA LEU A 249 6.74 -7.47 8.68
C LEU A 249 5.67 -6.39 8.53
N PHE A 250 5.16 -6.25 7.31
CA PHE A 250 4.00 -5.42 6.99
C PHE A 250 2.78 -6.31 6.70
N LEU A 251 1.63 -5.95 7.27
CA LEU A 251 0.36 -6.65 7.11
C LEU A 251 -0.77 -5.66 6.82
N VAL A 252 -1.75 -6.11 6.06
CA VAL A 252 -3.06 -5.45 6.05
C VAL A 252 -3.95 -6.03 7.16
N PRO A 253 -4.97 -5.30 7.66
CA PRO A 253 -5.81 -5.74 8.77
C PRO A 253 -6.43 -7.13 8.60
N ALA A 254 -6.82 -7.51 7.38
CA ALA A 254 -7.36 -8.84 7.09
C ALA A 254 -6.34 -9.96 7.34
N MET A 255 -5.08 -9.76 6.93
CA MET A 255 -4.01 -10.73 7.21
C MET A 255 -3.75 -10.85 8.72
N LEU A 256 -3.69 -9.72 9.43
CA LEU A 256 -3.53 -9.73 10.89
C LEU A 256 -4.67 -10.48 11.58
N SER A 257 -5.92 -10.25 11.14
CA SER A 257 -7.09 -10.97 11.69
C SER A 257 -6.98 -12.48 11.48
N MET A 258 -6.55 -12.90 10.28
CA MET A 258 -6.34 -14.34 9.99
C MET A 258 -5.25 -14.95 10.86
N LEU A 259 -4.13 -14.25 11.07
CA LEU A 259 -3.05 -14.72 11.94
C LEU A 259 -3.50 -14.81 13.40
N ALA A 260 -4.11 -13.73 13.94
CA ALA A 260 -4.50 -13.67 15.35
C ALA A 260 -5.61 -14.67 15.73
N ARG A 261 -6.48 -15.01 14.79
CA ARG A 261 -7.56 -16.00 15.01
C ARG A 261 -7.16 -17.43 14.71
N HIS A 262 -5.98 -17.67 14.13
CA HIS A 262 -5.53 -19.02 13.80
C HIS A 262 -5.16 -19.80 15.06
N PRO A 263 -5.62 -21.06 15.25
CA PRO A 263 -5.35 -21.83 16.47
C PRO A 263 -3.86 -21.93 16.82
N LYS A 264 -2.99 -22.18 15.84
CA LYS A 264 -1.54 -22.26 16.01
C LYS A 264 -0.90 -20.99 16.57
N ALA A 265 -1.52 -19.82 16.44
CA ALA A 265 -0.95 -18.57 16.94
C ALA A 265 -0.76 -18.57 18.48
N ARG A 266 -1.57 -19.34 19.19
CA ARG A 266 -1.46 -19.50 20.67
C ARG A 266 -0.50 -20.62 21.09
N GLU A 267 -0.06 -21.45 20.15
CA GLU A 267 0.84 -22.59 20.40
C GLU A 267 2.30 -22.24 20.13
N LEU A 268 2.55 -21.20 19.33
CA LEU A 268 3.86 -20.78 18.88
C LEU A 268 4.41 -19.62 19.72
N SER A 269 5.73 -19.49 19.76
CA SER A 269 6.42 -18.36 20.38
C SER A 269 7.02 -17.43 19.30
N PHE A 270 6.96 -16.11 19.53
CA PHE A 270 7.39 -15.08 18.60
C PHE A 270 8.45 -14.16 19.23
N GLU A 271 9.43 -14.72 19.94
CA GLU A 271 10.40 -13.99 20.76
C GLU A 271 11.24 -12.94 20.01
N ARG A 272 11.44 -13.14 18.72
CA ARG A 272 12.21 -12.22 17.86
C ARG A 272 11.39 -11.14 17.20
N LEU A 273 10.07 -11.27 17.26
CA LEU A 273 9.16 -10.32 16.63
C LEU A 273 9.23 -8.97 17.35
N LYS A 274 9.60 -7.94 16.62
CA LYS A 274 9.75 -6.56 17.10
C LYS A 274 8.65 -5.66 16.56
N VAL A 275 8.24 -5.86 15.31
CA VAL A 275 7.31 -5.00 14.59
C VAL A 275 6.39 -5.79 13.68
N MET A 276 5.10 -5.71 13.93
CA MET A 276 4.04 -5.99 12.97
C MET A 276 3.43 -4.65 12.55
N GLN A 277 3.85 -4.14 11.40
CA GLN A 277 3.33 -2.89 10.86
C GLN A 277 1.98 -3.14 10.18
N ILE A 278 0.95 -2.46 10.62
CA ILE A 278 -0.41 -2.58 10.09
C ILE A 278 -0.77 -1.30 9.34
N GLY A 279 -1.28 -1.45 8.12
CA GLY A 279 -1.67 -0.29 7.31
C GLY A 279 -2.50 -0.64 6.08
N GLY A 280 -2.86 0.37 5.31
CA GLY A 280 -3.57 0.23 4.04
C GLY A 280 -5.08 0.10 4.13
N ALA A 281 -5.66 -0.13 5.31
CA ALA A 281 -7.10 -0.13 5.56
C ALA A 281 -7.38 0.12 7.05
N PRO A 282 -8.61 0.52 7.44
CA PRO A 282 -9.04 0.58 8.82
C PRO A 282 -8.98 -0.81 9.48
N ILE A 283 -8.69 -0.84 10.78
CA ILE A 283 -8.69 -2.06 11.60
C ILE A 283 -9.79 -2.01 12.65
N ALA A 284 -10.49 -3.12 12.84
CA ALA A 284 -11.48 -3.26 13.90
C ALA A 284 -10.82 -3.35 15.28
N ASP A 285 -11.44 -2.72 16.29
CA ASP A 285 -10.94 -2.71 17.68
C ASP A 285 -10.67 -4.12 18.19
N ASP A 286 -11.62 -5.06 17.98
CA ASP A 286 -11.49 -6.46 18.42
C ASP A 286 -10.29 -7.17 17.77
N THR A 287 -10.01 -6.88 16.50
CA THR A 287 -8.85 -7.47 15.82
C THR A 287 -7.54 -6.94 16.39
N ALA A 288 -7.46 -5.64 16.66
CA ALA A 288 -6.27 -5.03 17.26
C ALA A 288 -6.02 -5.57 18.67
N LEU A 289 -7.06 -5.66 19.50
CA LEU A 289 -6.98 -6.16 20.88
C LEU A 289 -6.59 -7.65 20.92
N LEU A 290 -7.24 -8.47 20.08
CA LEU A 290 -6.90 -9.89 19.96
C LEU A 290 -5.46 -10.10 19.49
N ALA A 291 -5.03 -9.33 18.48
CA ALA A 291 -3.67 -9.45 17.98
C ALA A 291 -2.63 -9.04 19.04
N ARG A 292 -2.91 -8.01 19.85
CA ARG A 292 -2.06 -7.65 20.99
C ARG A 292 -1.99 -8.76 22.04
N GLU A 293 -3.14 -9.42 22.34
CA GLU A 293 -3.17 -10.56 23.28
C GLU A 293 -2.28 -11.70 22.78
N VAL A 294 -2.29 -11.98 21.47
CA VAL A 294 -1.58 -13.11 20.85
C VAL A 294 -0.10 -12.82 20.64
N PHE A 295 0.23 -11.64 20.08
CA PHE A 295 1.60 -11.31 19.64
C PHE A 295 2.35 -10.38 20.60
N GLY A 296 1.66 -9.79 21.57
CA GLY A 296 2.24 -8.84 22.52
C GLY A 296 2.36 -7.40 21.97
N ASP A 297 3.23 -6.62 22.59
CA ASP A 297 3.44 -5.20 22.30
C ASP A 297 4.36 -4.99 21.07
N VAL A 298 3.98 -5.55 19.93
CA VAL A 298 4.72 -5.49 18.65
C VAL A 298 3.93 -4.85 17.51
N LEU A 299 2.70 -4.39 17.80
CA LEU A 299 1.79 -3.86 16.79
C LEU A 299 2.04 -2.37 16.56
N TYR A 300 2.29 -2.00 15.32
CA TYR A 300 2.47 -0.62 14.88
C TYR A 300 1.43 -0.30 13.82
N GLN A 301 0.66 0.77 14.03
CA GLN A 301 -0.28 1.25 13.02
C GLN A 301 0.32 2.41 12.26
N GLY A 302 0.11 2.43 10.92
CA GLY A 302 0.52 3.53 10.07
C GLY A 302 -0.56 3.94 9.07
N TYR A 303 -0.64 5.24 8.82
CA TYR A 303 -1.46 5.84 7.79
C TYR A 303 -0.59 6.51 6.75
N GLY A 304 -1.01 6.38 5.50
CA GLY A 304 -0.44 7.00 4.32
C GLY A 304 -1.04 6.41 3.06
N GLN A 305 -0.71 7.02 1.94
CA GLN A 305 -1.15 6.59 0.61
C GLN A 305 0.06 6.37 -0.28
N THR A 306 -0.14 5.78 -1.47
CA THR A 306 0.96 5.69 -2.44
C THR A 306 1.52 7.05 -2.79
N GLU A 307 0.70 8.10 -2.77
CA GLU A 307 1.08 9.47 -3.05
C GLU A 307 1.92 10.12 -1.93
N ALA A 308 1.77 9.68 -0.67
CA ALA A 308 2.55 10.15 0.48
C ALA A 308 2.52 9.11 1.61
N VAL A 309 3.68 8.52 1.93
CA VAL A 309 3.79 7.43 2.92
C VAL A 309 5.19 7.31 3.51
N PRO A 310 5.31 7.01 4.81
CA PRO A 310 4.28 7.07 5.85
C PRO A 310 4.03 8.50 6.31
N VAL A 311 2.88 8.77 6.92
CA VAL A 311 2.54 10.12 7.40
C VAL A 311 2.23 10.15 8.88
N CYS A 312 1.33 9.27 9.32
CA CYS A 312 1.07 9.05 10.74
C CYS A 312 1.48 7.64 11.12
N MET A 313 1.97 7.51 12.34
CA MET A 313 2.32 6.23 12.91
C MET A 313 2.18 6.26 14.42
N MET A 314 1.88 5.11 15.02
CA MET A 314 1.96 4.90 16.46
C MET A 314 2.37 3.46 16.77
N GLY A 315 3.18 3.32 17.81
CA GLY A 315 3.59 2.02 18.33
C GLY A 315 2.64 1.50 19.42
N PRO A 316 2.90 0.29 19.94
CA PRO A 316 1.98 -0.43 20.81
C PRO A 316 1.69 0.32 22.13
N LYS A 317 2.66 1.02 22.70
CA LYS A 317 2.48 1.76 23.95
C LYS A 317 1.49 2.91 23.80
N GLU A 318 1.47 3.55 22.64
CA GLU A 318 0.58 4.65 22.33
C GLU A 318 -0.78 4.14 21.84
N TRP A 319 -0.78 3.19 20.91
CA TRP A 319 -2.00 2.68 20.28
C TRP A 319 -3.02 2.13 21.29
N PHE A 320 -2.53 1.45 22.32
CA PHE A 320 -3.37 0.82 23.35
C PHE A 320 -3.39 1.61 24.67
N SER A 321 -3.02 2.90 24.66
CA SER A 321 -3.08 3.77 25.83
C SER A 321 -4.44 4.43 25.98
N GLU A 322 -4.74 4.81 27.23
CA GLU A 322 -5.84 5.73 27.53
C GLU A 322 -5.28 7.15 27.56
N VAL A 323 -5.83 8.02 26.72
CA VAL A 323 -5.45 9.43 26.65
C VAL A 323 -6.71 10.26 26.79
N GLU A 324 -6.74 11.14 27.79
CA GLU A 324 -7.89 12.02 28.05
C GLU A 324 -8.20 12.88 26.82
N GLY A 325 -9.45 12.87 26.38
CA GLY A 325 -9.90 13.59 25.18
C GLY A 325 -9.59 12.91 23.85
N SER A 326 -8.92 11.74 23.83
CA SER A 326 -8.57 10.99 22.63
C SER A 326 -9.01 9.55 22.68
N LYS A 327 -9.02 8.90 21.51
CA LYS A 327 -9.24 7.46 21.34
C LYS A 327 -8.15 6.86 20.46
N PRO A 328 -6.92 6.67 20.97
CA PRO A 328 -5.79 6.17 20.17
C PRO A 328 -6.11 4.88 19.42
N LEU A 329 -6.84 3.94 20.05
CA LEU A 329 -7.24 2.66 19.44
C LEU A 329 -7.97 2.85 18.10
N ARG A 330 -8.74 3.93 17.94
CA ARG A 330 -9.54 4.25 16.74
C ARG A 330 -8.92 5.32 15.85
N SER A 331 -7.74 5.83 16.22
CA SER A 331 -7.03 6.84 15.42
C SER A 331 -6.09 6.19 14.41
N ALA A 332 -5.68 6.95 13.42
CA ALA A 332 -4.61 6.58 12.49
C ALA A 332 -3.21 6.94 13.04
N GLY A 333 -3.11 7.35 14.29
CA GLY A 333 -1.89 7.78 14.96
C GLY A 333 -1.67 9.28 14.88
N ARG A 334 -0.45 9.71 15.25
CA ARG A 334 0.01 11.10 15.17
C ARG A 334 0.98 11.29 14.02
N THR A 335 1.05 12.51 13.52
CA THR A 335 1.95 12.88 12.42
C THR A 335 3.41 12.61 12.79
N LEU A 336 4.16 11.99 11.88
CA LEU A 336 5.60 11.78 12.04
C LEU A 336 6.36 13.12 12.08
N PRO A 337 7.52 13.21 12.76
CA PRO A 337 8.28 14.46 12.89
C PRO A 337 8.75 15.07 11.57
N PHE A 338 8.82 14.28 10.51
CA PHE A 338 9.27 14.70 9.16
C PHE A 338 8.12 14.98 8.20
N ALA A 339 6.90 15.10 8.74
CA ALA A 339 5.70 15.39 7.96
C ALA A 339 4.91 16.53 8.60
N ARG A 340 4.17 17.26 7.78
CA ARG A 340 3.08 18.13 8.18
C ARG A 340 1.78 17.52 7.71
N LEU A 341 0.77 17.57 8.56
CA LEU A 341 -0.57 17.15 8.27
C LEU A 341 -1.53 18.26 8.68
N GLU A 342 -2.39 18.65 7.77
CA GLU A 342 -3.42 19.65 7.97
C GLU A 342 -4.77 19.09 7.54
N ILE A 343 -5.82 19.61 8.13
CA ILE A 343 -7.19 19.33 7.68
C ILE A 343 -7.64 20.56 6.90
N ARG A 344 -7.94 20.40 5.62
CA ARG A 344 -8.29 21.48 4.71
C ARG A 344 -9.76 21.43 4.34
N ASP A 345 -10.34 22.59 4.03
CA ASP A 345 -11.71 22.66 3.48
C ASP A 345 -11.75 21.88 2.15
N PRO A 346 -12.65 20.89 1.98
CA PRO A 346 -12.71 20.09 0.76
C PRO A 346 -13.06 20.88 -0.51
N ASP A 347 -13.73 22.01 -0.36
CA ASP A 347 -14.17 22.88 -1.47
C ASP A 347 -13.23 24.08 -1.68
N ALA A 348 -12.41 24.42 -0.67
CA ALA A 348 -11.41 25.50 -0.69
C ALA A 348 -10.10 25.04 -0.02
N PRO A 349 -9.27 24.21 -0.71
CA PRO A 349 -8.11 23.55 -0.10
C PRO A 349 -7.00 24.48 0.42
N GLU A 350 -7.08 25.77 0.14
CA GLU A 350 -6.22 26.81 0.71
C GLU A 350 -6.61 27.18 2.15
N ILE A 351 -7.79 26.76 2.63
CA ILE A 351 -8.32 27.06 3.97
C ILE A 351 -8.06 25.87 4.88
N GLU A 352 -7.31 26.10 5.97
CA GLU A 352 -7.15 25.13 7.04
C GLU A 352 -8.37 25.15 7.97
N MET A 353 -8.92 23.98 8.29
CA MET A 353 -10.04 23.81 9.20
C MET A 353 -9.59 24.01 10.67
N ALA A 354 -10.51 24.45 11.50
CA ALA A 354 -10.22 24.55 12.93
C ALA A 354 -10.03 23.15 13.56
N LEU A 355 -9.27 23.11 14.64
CA LEU A 355 -8.97 21.88 15.37
C LEU A 355 -10.29 21.20 15.83
N GLY A 356 -10.43 19.92 15.50
CA GLY A 356 -11.62 19.11 15.78
C GLY A 356 -12.68 19.13 14.65
N GLU A 357 -12.58 20.04 13.70
CA GLU A 357 -13.44 20.05 12.51
C GLU A 357 -12.97 19.01 11.50
N SER A 358 -13.90 18.55 10.67
CA SER A 358 -13.64 17.56 9.62
C SER A 358 -13.39 18.25 8.29
N GLY A 359 -12.43 17.77 7.53
CA GLY A 359 -12.09 18.24 6.20
C GLY A 359 -11.20 17.24 5.47
N GLU A 360 -10.69 17.62 4.32
CA GLU A 360 -9.76 16.79 3.55
C GLU A 360 -8.37 16.78 4.21
N ILE A 361 -7.81 15.59 4.36
CA ILE A 361 -6.46 15.42 4.90
C ILE A 361 -5.46 15.85 3.84
N ALA A 362 -4.64 16.85 4.15
CA ALA A 362 -3.54 17.36 3.36
C ALA A 362 -2.20 17.03 4.01
N ILE A 363 -1.22 16.59 3.21
CA ILE A 363 0.05 16.05 3.69
C ILE A 363 1.21 16.71 2.96
N LEU A 364 2.25 17.09 3.73
CA LEU A 364 3.53 17.53 3.20
C LEU A 364 4.66 16.76 3.88
N CYS A 365 5.44 15.98 3.12
CA CYS A 365 6.59 15.24 3.62
C CYS A 365 7.63 15.00 2.52
N ASP A 366 8.89 14.78 2.91
CA ASP A 366 9.98 14.48 1.95
C ASP A 366 9.75 13.19 1.17
N GLY A 367 9.01 12.23 1.77
CA GLY A 367 8.67 10.93 1.18
C GLY A 367 7.42 10.93 0.30
N GLN A 368 6.86 12.10 -0.03
CA GLN A 368 5.72 12.18 -0.95
C GLN A 368 6.13 12.00 -2.42
N MET A 369 5.14 11.72 -3.27
CA MET A 369 5.33 11.66 -4.72
C MET A 369 5.88 13.00 -5.25
N THR A 370 6.63 12.93 -6.32
CA THR A 370 7.01 14.13 -7.08
C THR A 370 5.85 14.61 -7.98
N GLY A 371 4.95 13.70 -8.34
CA GLY A 371 3.74 13.96 -9.12
C GLY A 371 3.20 12.69 -9.77
N PHE A 372 2.13 12.83 -10.54
CA PHE A 372 1.64 11.75 -11.39
C PHE A 372 2.37 11.77 -12.73
N TRP A 373 2.88 10.60 -13.12
CA TRP A 373 3.61 10.42 -14.37
C TRP A 373 2.77 10.87 -15.58
N ASN A 374 3.35 11.70 -16.45
CA ASN A 374 2.71 12.23 -17.67
C ASN A 374 1.30 12.79 -17.46
N ASN A 375 0.96 13.24 -16.24
CA ASN A 375 -0.35 13.77 -15.93
C ASN A 375 -0.27 15.03 -15.04
N PRO A 376 0.17 16.15 -15.62
CA PRO A 376 0.32 17.41 -14.88
C PRO A 376 -1.01 17.93 -14.33
N ALA A 377 -2.12 17.76 -15.07
CA ALA A 377 -3.44 18.19 -14.62
C ALA A 377 -3.89 17.45 -13.35
N ALA A 378 -3.71 16.12 -13.31
CA ALA A 378 -4.00 15.35 -12.10
C ALA A 378 -3.04 15.68 -10.95
N THR A 379 -1.81 16.07 -11.26
CA THR A 379 -0.84 16.51 -10.25
C THR A 379 -1.27 17.85 -9.65
N GLU A 380 -1.67 18.81 -10.47
CA GLU A 380 -2.18 20.11 -10.04
C GLU A 380 -3.48 19.97 -9.20
N GLU A 381 -4.40 19.10 -9.61
CA GLU A 381 -5.61 18.79 -8.84
C GLU A 381 -5.30 18.19 -7.46
N ARG A 382 -4.18 17.44 -7.34
CA ARG A 382 -3.83 16.67 -6.15
C ARG A 382 -2.83 17.36 -5.24
N MET A 383 -2.17 18.40 -5.71
CA MET A 383 -1.16 19.15 -4.95
C MET A 383 -1.57 20.61 -4.82
N THR A 384 -1.56 21.10 -3.61
CA THR A 384 -1.80 22.52 -3.34
C THR A 384 -0.62 23.38 -3.77
N SER A 385 -0.81 24.69 -3.93
CA SER A 385 0.25 25.64 -4.32
C SER A 385 1.38 25.74 -3.30
N ASP A 386 1.12 25.40 -2.03
CA ASP A 386 2.10 25.33 -0.94
C ASP A 386 2.71 23.92 -0.75
N GLY A 387 2.46 23.01 -1.71
CA GLY A 387 3.14 21.72 -1.84
C GLY A 387 2.51 20.54 -1.09
N PHE A 388 1.36 20.72 -0.44
CA PHE A 388 0.67 19.61 0.20
C PHE A 388 0.02 18.68 -0.84
N VAL A 389 0.05 17.39 -0.56
CA VAL A 389 -0.74 16.37 -1.28
C VAL A 389 -2.11 16.26 -0.62
N LEU A 390 -3.16 16.54 -1.37
CA LEU A 390 -4.56 16.28 -0.97
C LEU A 390 -4.83 14.78 -1.08
N THR A 391 -5.21 14.14 0.02
CA THR A 391 -5.32 12.68 0.05
C THR A 391 -6.60 12.12 -0.56
N GLY A 392 -7.65 12.96 -0.66
CA GLY A 392 -9.01 12.51 -0.95
C GLY A 392 -9.61 11.69 0.21
N ASP A 393 -8.93 11.62 1.34
CA ASP A 393 -9.50 11.11 2.59
C ASP A 393 -10.00 12.29 3.42
N ILE A 394 -11.16 12.13 4.01
CA ILE A 394 -11.70 13.07 4.99
C ILE A 394 -11.31 12.62 6.37
N GLY A 395 -10.87 13.56 7.19
CA GLY A 395 -10.45 13.29 8.56
C GLY A 395 -10.58 14.51 9.47
N ARG A 396 -10.19 14.32 10.70
CA ARG A 396 -10.06 15.38 11.70
C ARG A 396 -8.92 15.11 12.66
N LEU A 397 -8.33 16.15 13.19
CA LEU A 397 -7.37 16.07 14.29
C LEU A 397 -8.06 16.40 15.62
N ASP A 398 -7.73 15.65 16.68
CA ASP A 398 -8.14 16.05 18.03
C ASP A 398 -7.09 16.96 18.70
N ALA A 399 -7.40 17.42 19.92
CA ALA A 399 -6.54 18.34 20.68
C ALA A 399 -5.17 17.75 21.04
N ASN A 400 -5.01 16.44 21.02
CA ASN A 400 -3.75 15.74 21.30
C ASN A 400 -2.99 15.37 20.01
N GLY A 401 -3.51 15.77 18.83
CA GLY A 401 -2.89 15.56 17.52
C GLY A 401 -3.13 14.17 16.93
N TYR A 402 -4.10 13.41 17.44
CA TYR A 402 -4.49 12.14 16.81
C TYR A 402 -5.36 12.38 15.59
N LEU A 403 -4.99 11.73 14.49
CA LEU A 403 -5.75 11.74 13.24
C LEU A 403 -6.84 10.68 13.28
N TYR A 404 -8.07 11.07 12.98
CA TYR A 404 -9.20 10.16 12.73
C TYR A 404 -9.57 10.26 11.26
N VAL A 405 -9.30 9.19 10.50
CA VAL A 405 -9.75 9.08 9.11
C VAL A 405 -11.21 8.66 9.13
N LEU A 406 -12.07 9.49 8.56
CA LEU A 406 -13.52 9.28 8.58
C LEU A 406 -13.99 8.51 7.36
N ASP A 407 -13.61 8.95 6.14
CA ASP A 407 -13.96 8.26 4.88
C ASP A 407 -13.18 8.83 3.68
N ARG A 408 -13.53 8.37 2.48
CA ARG A 408 -13.10 8.95 1.21
C ARG A 408 -14.01 10.12 0.80
N LYS A 409 -13.43 11.20 0.29
CA LYS A 409 -14.17 12.35 -0.26
C LYS A 409 -15.18 11.91 -1.32
N ASP A 410 -14.76 11.01 -2.23
CA ASP A 410 -15.59 10.49 -3.33
C ASP A 410 -16.70 9.51 -2.88
N ASP A 411 -16.59 8.95 -1.68
CA ASP A 411 -17.57 7.99 -1.14
C ASP A 411 -18.60 8.65 -0.21
N MET A 412 -18.41 9.93 0.12
CA MET A 412 -19.36 10.69 0.93
C MET A 412 -20.76 10.65 0.33
N ILE A 413 -21.75 10.42 1.18
CA ILE A 413 -23.16 10.37 0.81
C ILE A 413 -23.82 11.67 1.24
N ILE A 414 -24.44 12.39 0.30
CA ILE A 414 -25.14 13.65 0.58
C ILE A 414 -26.64 13.36 0.61
N SER A 415 -27.18 13.11 1.79
CA SER A 415 -28.60 12.80 1.98
C SER A 415 -29.32 13.95 2.65
N GLY A 416 -30.22 14.60 1.89
CA GLY A 416 -31.01 15.72 2.41
C GLY A 416 -30.16 16.90 2.90
N GLY A 417 -29.01 17.16 2.30
CA GLY A 417 -28.08 18.22 2.68
C GLY A 417 -27.12 17.86 3.84
N TYR A 418 -27.17 16.62 4.34
CA TYR A 418 -26.26 16.15 5.37
C TYR A 418 -25.17 15.25 4.75
N ASN A 419 -23.93 15.50 5.13
CA ASN A 419 -22.80 14.64 4.78
C ASN A 419 -22.78 13.40 5.68
N ILE A 420 -22.90 12.22 5.07
CA ILE A 420 -22.87 10.93 5.75
C ILE A 420 -21.65 10.17 5.25
N TRP A 421 -20.81 9.78 6.19
CA TRP A 421 -19.59 9.02 5.90
C TRP A 421 -19.86 7.51 5.99
N PRO A 422 -19.75 6.76 4.88
CA PRO A 422 -19.96 5.32 4.87
C PRO A 422 -19.23 4.57 5.99
N ALA A 423 -17.98 4.93 6.27
CA ALA A 423 -17.17 4.24 7.29
C ALA A 423 -17.75 4.36 8.71
N GLU A 424 -18.44 5.44 9.06
CA GLU A 424 -19.12 5.56 10.37
C GLU A 424 -20.21 4.48 10.53
N LEU A 425 -20.99 4.28 9.47
CA LEU A 425 -22.06 3.28 9.45
C LEU A 425 -21.47 1.86 9.39
N GLU A 426 -20.44 1.64 8.56
CA GLU A 426 -19.75 0.36 8.46
C GLU A 426 -19.17 -0.08 9.80
N ASN A 427 -18.46 0.82 10.51
CA ASN A 427 -17.93 0.54 11.84
C ASN A 427 -19.03 0.20 12.84
N THR A 428 -20.17 0.88 12.79
CA THR A 428 -21.30 0.60 13.67
C THR A 428 -21.90 -0.77 13.36
N LEU A 429 -22.07 -1.11 12.07
CA LEU A 429 -22.58 -2.41 11.64
C LEU A 429 -21.63 -3.56 12.02
N LEU A 430 -20.31 -3.36 11.87
CA LEU A 430 -19.28 -4.34 12.23
C LEU A 430 -19.17 -4.59 13.75
N ASN A 431 -19.64 -3.66 14.60
CA ASN A 431 -19.74 -3.88 16.05
C ASN A 431 -20.87 -4.84 16.42
N HIS A 432 -21.76 -5.18 15.49
CA HIS A 432 -22.81 -6.19 15.73
C HIS A 432 -22.20 -7.60 15.59
N PRO A 433 -22.38 -8.50 16.59
CA PRO A 433 -21.69 -9.81 16.61
C PRO A 433 -22.05 -10.73 15.45
N ALA A 434 -23.19 -10.50 14.79
CA ALA A 434 -23.60 -11.27 13.62
C ALA A 434 -22.96 -10.79 12.31
N VAL A 435 -22.33 -9.62 12.25
CA VAL A 435 -21.82 -9.02 11.01
C VAL A 435 -20.32 -9.19 10.92
N ILE A 436 -19.82 -9.82 9.85
CA ILE A 436 -18.39 -10.04 9.63
C ILE A 436 -17.81 -9.15 8.53
N GLU A 437 -18.64 -8.69 7.57
CA GLU A 437 -18.26 -7.68 6.60
C GLU A 437 -19.43 -6.72 6.40
N ALA A 438 -19.13 -5.43 6.25
CA ALA A 438 -20.09 -4.40 5.92
C ALA A 438 -19.50 -3.42 4.92
N ALA A 439 -20.32 -2.97 3.96
CA ALA A 439 -20.01 -1.88 3.05
C ALA A 439 -21.24 -0.98 2.91
N VAL A 440 -21.04 0.31 3.08
CA VAL A 440 -22.10 1.32 2.94
C VAL A 440 -21.82 2.17 1.69
N TYR A 441 -22.85 2.47 0.93
CA TYR A 441 -22.76 3.22 -0.32
C TYR A 441 -24.06 3.95 -0.62
N ALA A 442 -23.97 4.99 -1.47
CA ALA A 442 -25.12 5.77 -1.88
C ALA A 442 -26.01 5.01 -2.86
N ILE A 443 -27.32 5.04 -2.64
CA ILE A 443 -28.33 4.64 -3.62
C ILE A 443 -29.25 5.84 -3.93
N PRO A 444 -29.88 5.88 -5.13
CA PRO A 444 -30.79 6.95 -5.49
C PRO A 444 -31.99 7.05 -4.52
N ASP A 445 -32.37 8.27 -4.15
CA ASP A 445 -33.56 8.55 -3.37
C ASP A 445 -34.30 9.75 -3.95
N VAL A 446 -35.62 9.59 -4.17
CA VAL A 446 -36.47 10.63 -4.81
C VAL A 446 -36.57 11.89 -3.95
N LYS A 447 -36.55 11.74 -2.63
CA LYS A 447 -36.74 12.84 -1.68
C LYS A 447 -35.42 13.52 -1.31
N TRP A 448 -34.36 12.73 -1.13
CA TRP A 448 -33.11 13.18 -0.57
C TRP A 448 -31.95 13.27 -1.60
N GLY A 449 -32.24 12.92 -2.89
CA GLY A 449 -31.24 12.80 -3.96
C GLY A 449 -30.54 11.48 -3.90
N GLU A 450 -29.83 11.23 -2.80
CA GLU A 450 -29.24 9.95 -2.48
C GLU A 450 -29.40 9.62 -0.98
N THR A 451 -29.26 8.34 -0.65
CA THR A 451 -29.41 7.83 0.71
C THR A 451 -28.44 6.66 0.95
N PRO A 452 -27.98 6.43 2.20
CA PRO A 452 -27.09 5.29 2.47
C PRO A 452 -27.85 3.96 2.41
N ALA A 453 -27.20 2.99 1.76
CA ALA A 453 -27.58 1.58 1.81
C ALA A 453 -26.37 0.77 2.30
N ALA A 454 -26.58 -0.37 2.94
CA ALA A 454 -25.54 -1.25 3.41
C ALA A 454 -25.62 -2.64 2.74
N SER A 455 -24.47 -3.22 2.39
CA SER A 455 -24.33 -4.66 2.11
C SER A 455 -23.57 -5.31 3.26
N CYS A 456 -24.14 -6.36 3.86
CA CYS A 456 -23.55 -7.06 5.00
C CYS A 456 -23.37 -8.55 4.71
N VAL A 457 -22.25 -9.12 5.17
CA VAL A 457 -22.02 -10.56 5.26
C VAL A 457 -22.14 -10.96 6.72
N LEU A 458 -22.93 -11.99 7.00
CA LEU A 458 -23.15 -12.49 8.36
C LEU A 458 -22.18 -13.63 8.70
N ALA A 459 -21.89 -13.78 9.98
CA ALA A 459 -21.18 -14.94 10.49
C ALA A 459 -22.01 -16.23 10.22
N GLU A 460 -21.33 -17.34 10.08
CA GLU A 460 -21.98 -18.64 9.82
C GLU A 460 -23.01 -18.99 10.90
N GLY A 461 -24.23 -19.26 10.49
CA GLY A 461 -25.35 -19.56 11.41
C GLY A 461 -25.95 -18.35 12.14
N ALA A 462 -25.39 -17.14 11.96
CA ALA A 462 -25.94 -15.94 12.56
C ALA A 462 -27.20 -15.45 11.81
N VAL A 463 -28.14 -14.89 12.55
CA VAL A 463 -29.39 -14.30 12.04
C VAL A 463 -29.55 -12.93 12.66
N VAL A 464 -29.75 -11.92 11.82
CA VAL A 464 -30.09 -10.57 12.23
C VAL A 464 -31.02 -9.97 11.17
N SER A 465 -31.94 -9.11 11.56
CA SER A 465 -32.87 -8.47 10.63
C SER A 465 -32.29 -7.15 10.12
N GLU A 466 -32.72 -6.74 8.91
CA GLU A 466 -32.45 -5.42 8.35
C GLU A 466 -32.86 -4.30 9.33
N THR A 467 -34.08 -4.41 9.89
CA THR A 467 -34.64 -3.44 10.84
C THR A 467 -33.75 -3.27 12.09
N GLU A 468 -33.17 -4.34 12.58
CA GLU A 468 -32.29 -4.32 13.75
C GLU A 468 -30.99 -3.58 13.46
N LEU A 469 -30.35 -3.82 12.32
CA LEU A 469 -29.12 -3.13 11.91
C LEU A 469 -29.38 -1.65 11.61
N ILE A 470 -30.51 -1.31 10.99
CA ILE A 470 -30.93 0.10 10.78
C ILE A 470 -31.16 0.80 12.12
N ALA A 471 -31.85 0.13 13.07
CA ALA A 471 -32.10 0.68 14.39
C ALA A 471 -30.79 0.84 15.20
N LEU A 472 -29.84 -0.07 15.06
CA LEU A 472 -28.51 0.05 15.65
C LEU A 472 -27.82 1.34 15.18
N CYS A 473 -27.72 1.55 13.87
CA CYS A 473 -27.12 2.77 13.33
C CYS A 473 -27.86 4.04 13.78
N ALA A 474 -29.19 4.02 13.78
CA ALA A 474 -29.98 5.17 14.22
C ALA A 474 -29.76 5.53 15.69
N ARG A 475 -29.57 4.52 16.56
CA ARG A 475 -29.32 4.70 17.98
C ARG A 475 -27.91 5.24 18.26
N GLU A 476 -26.90 4.69 17.59
CA GLU A 476 -25.49 5.02 17.84
C GLU A 476 -25.04 6.32 17.15
N LEU A 477 -25.58 6.59 15.93
CA LEU A 477 -25.10 7.69 15.08
C LEU A 477 -26.15 8.81 14.87
N GLY A 478 -27.38 8.58 15.31
CA GLY A 478 -28.49 9.50 15.09
C GLY A 478 -29.35 9.13 13.89
N SER A 479 -30.61 9.62 13.88
CA SER A 479 -31.64 9.16 12.95
C SER A 479 -31.38 9.47 11.47
N TYR A 480 -30.50 10.42 11.16
CA TYR A 480 -30.12 10.78 9.78
C TYR A 480 -28.92 9.96 9.27
N LYS A 481 -28.08 9.43 10.16
CA LYS A 481 -26.95 8.57 9.84
C LYS A 481 -27.33 7.10 9.99
N LYS A 482 -28.27 6.62 9.18
CA LYS A 482 -28.68 5.21 9.15
C LYS A 482 -28.88 4.76 7.71
N PRO A 483 -28.60 3.50 7.37
CA PRO A 483 -28.96 2.99 6.06
C PRO A 483 -30.48 2.94 5.93
N THR A 484 -30.96 3.18 4.71
CA THR A 484 -32.39 3.02 4.38
C THR A 484 -32.71 1.60 3.94
N SER A 485 -31.68 0.84 3.55
CA SER A 485 -31.78 -0.59 3.18
C SER A 485 -30.51 -1.34 3.56
N VAL A 486 -30.67 -2.61 3.96
CA VAL A 486 -29.54 -3.52 4.23
C VAL A 486 -29.70 -4.78 3.38
N PHE A 487 -28.70 -5.06 2.54
CA PHE A 487 -28.63 -6.21 1.65
C PHE A 487 -27.70 -7.27 2.23
N PHE A 488 -28.23 -8.47 2.53
CA PHE A 488 -27.41 -9.57 3.04
C PHE A 488 -26.77 -10.34 1.89
N GLN A 489 -25.44 -10.48 1.92
CA GLN A 489 -24.66 -11.20 0.93
C GLN A 489 -24.27 -12.58 1.45
N LYS A 490 -24.37 -13.60 0.59
CA LYS A 490 -23.97 -14.99 0.90
C LYS A 490 -22.50 -15.26 0.62
N THR A 491 -21.86 -14.37 -0.14
CA THR A 491 -20.45 -14.46 -0.51
C THR A 491 -19.72 -13.23 0.04
N PRO A 492 -18.39 -13.30 0.23
CA PRO A 492 -17.60 -12.14 0.62
C PRO A 492 -17.85 -10.94 -0.31
N LEU A 493 -17.79 -9.73 0.27
CA LEU A 493 -17.96 -8.50 -0.50
C LEU A 493 -16.85 -8.35 -1.56
N PRO A 494 -17.12 -7.70 -2.72
CA PRO A 494 -16.12 -7.50 -3.76
C PRO A 494 -14.93 -6.69 -3.21
N LYS A 495 -13.71 -7.20 -3.45
CA LYS A 495 -12.46 -6.59 -2.98
C LYS A 495 -11.50 -6.37 -4.13
N SER A 496 -10.69 -5.32 -4.01
CA SER A 496 -9.56 -5.10 -4.90
C SER A 496 -8.47 -6.16 -4.69
N PRO A 497 -7.49 -6.30 -5.61
CA PRO A 497 -6.35 -7.21 -5.45
C PRO A 497 -5.58 -7.03 -4.13
N VAL A 498 -5.65 -5.84 -3.53
CA VAL A 498 -5.02 -5.52 -2.24
C VAL A 498 -5.98 -5.66 -1.05
N GLY A 499 -7.15 -6.29 -1.24
CA GLY A 499 -8.09 -6.61 -0.16
C GLY A 499 -9.03 -5.47 0.27
N LYS A 500 -9.07 -4.32 -0.42
CA LYS A 500 -9.99 -3.21 -0.13
C LYS A 500 -11.36 -3.47 -0.74
N ILE A 501 -12.44 -3.25 0.04
CA ILE A 501 -13.81 -3.37 -0.45
C ILE A 501 -14.06 -2.37 -1.57
N GLN A 502 -14.66 -2.85 -2.67
CA GLN A 502 -15.00 -2.05 -3.85
C GLN A 502 -16.46 -1.58 -3.76
N ARG A 503 -16.73 -0.52 -2.99
CA ARG A 503 -18.08 0.07 -2.84
C ARG A 503 -18.71 0.44 -4.19
N LYS A 504 -17.90 0.87 -5.16
CA LYS A 504 -18.36 1.19 -6.53
C LYS A 504 -19.08 0.02 -7.17
N THR A 505 -18.55 -1.19 -7.08
CA THR A 505 -19.17 -2.41 -7.64
C THR A 505 -20.52 -2.72 -7.00
N LEU A 506 -20.67 -2.44 -5.70
CA LEU A 506 -21.94 -2.62 -4.99
C LEU A 506 -22.96 -1.53 -5.33
N ARG A 507 -22.49 -0.30 -5.57
CA ARG A 507 -23.31 0.87 -5.86
C ARG A 507 -23.84 0.90 -7.28
N GLU A 508 -23.03 0.57 -8.29
CA GLU A 508 -23.35 0.70 -9.72
C GLU A 508 -24.70 0.09 -10.14
N PRO A 509 -25.10 -1.10 -9.69
CA PRO A 509 -26.39 -1.68 -10.06
C PRO A 509 -27.59 -0.82 -9.67
N HIS A 510 -27.50 -0.07 -8.58
CA HIS A 510 -28.57 0.81 -8.09
C HIS A 510 -28.69 2.12 -8.90
N TRP A 511 -27.62 2.51 -9.60
CA TRP A 511 -27.58 3.72 -10.43
C TRP A 511 -27.76 3.45 -11.92
N ALA A 512 -28.07 2.19 -12.31
CA ALA A 512 -28.28 1.84 -13.71
C ALA A 512 -29.41 2.70 -14.33
N GLY A 513 -29.07 3.49 -15.36
CA GLY A 513 -30.00 4.41 -16.03
C GLY A 513 -30.23 5.74 -15.31
N GLN A 514 -29.53 6.04 -14.24
CA GLN A 514 -29.59 7.32 -13.52
C GLN A 514 -28.19 7.94 -13.39
N SER A 515 -28.09 9.27 -13.49
CA SER A 515 -26.86 9.97 -13.16
C SER A 515 -26.83 10.32 -11.67
N ARG A 516 -25.72 10.02 -10.98
CA ARG A 516 -25.50 10.50 -9.61
C ARG A 516 -25.48 12.02 -9.62
N ARG A 517 -26.41 12.65 -8.93
CA ARG A 517 -26.38 14.10 -8.69
C ARG A 517 -25.48 14.35 -7.47
N VAL A 518 -24.18 14.52 -7.70
CA VAL A 518 -23.33 15.16 -6.70
C VAL A 518 -23.66 16.65 -6.73
N ALA A 519 -23.99 17.24 -5.60
CA ALA A 519 -24.14 18.68 -5.49
C ALA A 519 -22.79 19.33 -5.84
N GLY A 520 -22.71 19.95 -7.00
CA GLY A 520 -21.49 20.62 -7.48
C GLY A 520 -21.23 20.51 -8.98
N ASN A 521 -22.19 20.06 -9.79
CA ASN A 521 -22.21 20.28 -11.25
C ASN A 521 -23.61 20.69 -11.70
#